data_f760a348cdf91f47efd7ef5828a8556e
#
_entry.id   f760a348cdf91f47efd7ef5828a8556e
#
_cell.length_a   1.000
_cell.length_b   1.000
_cell.length_c   1.000
_cell.angle_alpha   90.00
_cell.angle_beta   90.00
_cell.angle_gamma   90.00
#
_symmetry.space_group_name_H-M   'P 1'
#
loop_
_entity.id
_entity.type
_entity.pdbx_description
1 polymer ?
#
loop_
_entity_poly.entity_id
_entity_poly.type
_entity_poly.pdbx_seq_one_letter_code
_entity_poly.pdbx_strand_id
1 'polypeptide(L)'
;MEVTETDSYLTIGIGSPKCLYIFNKQSGVFESLQKEDKELLERPMEFNIWRAPTDNDRKIKEEWYNAHYNQSYSRAYETTYEEIEHKVIIHCVSAIVAPTVQRILNIKSDWEITCDGTIKVNMQVEKDMEFPMLPRFGIRLFMNRNFDDVEYFGIGPDESYIDKCRAGSHGTYTAKVDDLHEDYLRPQENGSHTDCDYLEIKNKNTVFTAIGNQPFSFNVSSYTQEELTKKKHSYELEPSGYTVVCLDYAQSGIGSNSCGPVLSEKYQLNQNHFEFDMTLIWK
;
A
#
# COMPACT_ATOMS: atom_id res chain seq x y z
N MET A 1 1.49 -14.47 -24.12
CA MET A 1 1.03 -13.16 -23.59
C MET A 1 0.88 -12.24 -24.78
N GLU A 2 0.03 -11.25 -24.71
CA GLU A 2 -0.19 -10.24 -25.74
C GLU A 2 -0.15 -8.87 -25.10
N VAL A 3 0.62 -7.94 -25.64
CA VAL A 3 0.72 -6.56 -25.13
C VAL A 3 0.15 -5.60 -26.17
N THR A 4 -0.72 -4.71 -25.70
CA THR A 4 -1.26 -3.62 -26.52
C THR A 4 -0.94 -2.29 -25.84
N GLU A 5 -0.37 -1.37 -26.59
CA GLU A 5 0.02 -0.05 -26.08
C GLU A 5 -0.83 1.05 -26.70
N THR A 6 -1.25 1.98 -25.85
CA THR A 6 -1.84 3.28 -26.23
C THR A 6 -1.03 4.41 -25.59
N ASP A 7 -1.41 5.66 -25.85
CA ASP A 7 -0.76 6.81 -25.22
C ASP A 7 -0.88 6.80 -23.69
N SER A 8 -1.97 6.23 -23.14
CA SER A 8 -2.28 6.26 -21.71
C SER A 8 -2.13 4.92 -21.01
N TYR A 9 -2.19 3.79 -21.72
CA TYR A 9 -2.27 2.48 -21.13
C TYR A 9 -1.38 1.44 -21.82
N LEU A 10 -0.85 0.51 -21.00
CA LEU A 10 -0.36 -0.79 -21.46
C LEU A 10 -1.37 -1.85 -21.01
N THR A 11 -1.86 -2.64 -21.95
CA THR A 11 -2.79 -3.75 -21.68
C THR A 11 -2.06 -5.06 -21.90
N ILE A 12 -2.00 -5.91 -20.88
CA ILE A 12 -1.34 -7.22 -20.91
C ILE A 12 -2.40 -8.30 -20.81
N GLY A 13 -2.56 -9.06 -21.89
CA GLY A 13 -3.44 -10.21 -22.00
C GLY A 13 -2.70 -11.52 -21.77
N ILE A 14 -3.21 -12.38 -20.89
CA ILE A 14 -2.70 -13.73 -20.60
C ILE A 14 -3.81 -14.71 -20.93
N GLY A 15 -3.49 -15.77 -21.69
CA GLY A 15 -4.50 -16.71 -22.18
C GLY A 15 -4.87 -17.83 -21.20
N SER A 16 -3.92 -18.30 -20.36
CA SER A 16 -4.15 -19.37 -19.39
C SER A 16 -3.20 -19.25 -18.20
N PRO A 17 -3.69 -18.88 -17.00
CA PRO A 17 -5.08 -18.46 -16.73
C PRO A 17 -5.47 -17.22 -17.54
N LYS A 18 -6.76 -17.00 -17.78
CA LYS A 18 -7.21 -15.81 -18.49
C LYS A 18 -7.08 -14.59 -17.60
N CYS A 19 -6.11 -13.72 -17.87
CA CYS A 19 -5.93 -12.45 -17.18
C CYS A 19 -5.88 -11.29 -18.17
N LEU A 20 -6.37 -10.13 -17.74
CA LEU A 20 -6.25 -8.88 -18.47
C LEU A 20 -5.85 -7.79 -17.47
N TYR A 21 -4.62 -7.28 -17.59
CA TYR A 21 -4.07 -6.27 -16.72
C TYR A 21 -3.88 -4.97 -17.48
N ILE A 22 -4.34 -3.86 -16.92
CA ILE A 22 -4.24 -2.55 -17.52
C ILE A 22 -3.35 -1.68 -16.62
N PHE A 23 -2.18 -1.34 -17.13
CA PHE A 23 -1.24 -0.44 -16.47
C PHE A 23 -1.44 0.99 -16.99
N ASN A 24 -1.60 1.93 -16.08
CA ASN A 24 -1.78 3.34 -16.42
C ASN A 24 -0.42 4.05 -16.51
N LYS A 25 -0.06 4.48 -17.72
CA LYS A 25 1.21 5.16 -18.02
C LYS A 25 1.31 6.57 -17.42
N GLN A 26 0.21 7.13 -16.93
CA GLN A 26 0.19 8.46 -16.29
C GLN A 26 0.41 8.38 -14.78
N SER A 27 -0.11 7.35 -14.13
CA SER A 27 0.04 7.14 -12.69
C SER A 27 1.21 6.21 -12.34
N GLY A 28 1.63 5.31 -13.26
CA GLY A 28 2.71 4.35 -13.04
C GLY A 28 2.30 3.15 -12.20
N VAL A 29 1.00 2.82 -12.17
CA VAL A 29 0.42 1.69 -11.42
C VAL A 29 -0.72 1.06 -12.22
N PHE A 30 -1.22 -0.09 -11.76
CA PHE A 30 -2.34 -0.76 -12.42
C PHE A 30 -3.67 -0.05 -12.19
N GLU A 31 -4.38 0.20 -13.28
CA GLU A 31 -5.73 0.72 -13.34
C GLU A 31 -6.76 -0.38 -13.07
N SER A 32 -6.52 -1.57 -13.63
CA SER A 32 -7.42 -2.74 -13.57
C SER A 32 -6.61 -4.03 -13.58
N LEU A 33 -7.03 -4.97 -12.78
CA LEU A 33 -6.51 -6.33 -12.74
C LEU A 33 -7.69 -7.30 -12.85
N GLN A 34 -7.82 -8.00 -13.98
CA GLN A 34 -8.89 -8.96 -14.20
C GLN A 34 -8.33 -10.38 -14.29
N LYS A 35 -9.04 -11.33 -13.66
CA LYS A 35 -8.78 -12.76 -13.75
C LYS A 35 -10.10 -13.49 -14.00
N GLU A 36 -10.15 -14.37 -15.03
CA GLU A 36 -11.35 -15.12 -15.42
C GLU A 36 -12.57 -14.19 -15.58
N ASP A 37 -12.39 -13.06 -16.29
CA ASP A 37 -13.38 -12.01 -16.53
C ASP A 37 -13.94 -11.33 -15.27
N LYS A 38 -13.25 -11.45 -14.13
CA LYS A 38 -13.62 -10.78 -12.89
C LYS A 38 -12.60 -9.69 -12.57
N GLU A 39 -13.10 -8.49 -12.30
CA GLU A 39 -12.27 -7.40 -11.78
C GLU A 39 -11.84 -7.70 -10.33
N LEU A 40 -10.56 -7.53 -10.04
CA LEU A 40 -9.96 -7.76 -8.73
C LEU A 40 -9.81 -6.46 -7.93
N LEU A 41 -9.83 -5.31 -8.63
CA LEU A 41 -9.71 -3.99 -8.05
C LEU A 41 -10.99 -3.18 -8.27
N GLU A 42 -11.60 -2.68 -7.22
CA GLU A 42 -12.77 -1.79 -7.29
C GLU A 42 -12.38 -0.34 -7.63
N ARG A 43 -11.10 0.00 -7.48
CA ARG A 43 -10.46 1.27 -7.84
C ARG A 43 -9.03 1.01 -8.29
N PRO A 44 -8.43 1.94 -9.08
CA PRO A 44 -7.01 1.85 -9.42
C PRO A 44 -6.11 1.66 -8.21
N MET A 45 -5.03 0.92 -8.39
CA MET A 45 -3.93 0.83 -7.42
C MET A 45 -3.33 2.21 -7.19
N GLU A 46 -2.77 2.45 -6.01
CA GLU A 46 -2.11 3.71 -5.67
C GLU A 46 -0.79 3.45 -4.95
N PHE A 47 0.21 4.30 -5.17
CA PHE A 47 1.26 4.49 -4.17
C PHE A 47 0.72 5.36 -3.05
N ASN A 48 0.99 4.99 -1.81
CA ASN A 48 0.44 5.67 -0.64
C ASN A 48 1.53 6.09 0.33
N ILE A 49 1.49 7.37 0.72
CA ILE A 49 2.34 7.91 1.80
C ILE A 49 1.51 8.45 2.97
N TRP A 50 0.17 8.43 2.86
CA TRP A 50 -0.72 9.01 3.86
C TRP A 50 -1.22 7.98 4.87
N ARG A 51 -1.22 8.33 6.16
CA ARG A 51 -1.99 7.68 7.21
C ARG A 51 -2.90 8.69 7.90
N ALA A 52 -4.01 8.23 8.47
CA ALA A 52 -4.83 9.06 9.34
C ALA A 52 -4.02 9.42 10.59
N PRO A 53 -3.72 10.70 10.84
CA PRO A 53 -2.85 11.08 11.94
C PRO A 53 -3.40 10.61 13.29
N THR A 54 -2.53 9.96 14.07
CA THR A 54 -2.86 9.54 15.43
C THR A 54 -2.82 10.72 16.39
N ASP A 55 -3.32 10.52 17.63
CA ASP A 55 -3.20 11.54 18.68
C ASP A 55 -1.73 11.87 18.99
N ASN A 56 -0.83 10.92 18.81
CA ASN A 56 0.60 11.11 18.94
C ASN A 56 1.22 11.92 17.79
N ASP A 57 0.60 11.92 16.62
CA ASP A 57 1.06 12.71 15.47
C ASP A 57 0.71 14.21 15.58
N ARG A 58 0.17 14.66 16.71
CA ARG A 58 -0.37 16.02 16.91
C ARG A 58 0.52 17.15 16.42
N LYS A 59 1.84 17.01 16.52
CA LYS A 59 2.80 18.03 16.07
C LYS A 59 3.21 17.81 14.62
N ILE A 60 3.62 16.57 14.29
CA ILE A 60 4.16 16.26 12.97
C ILE A 60 3.10 16.33 11.86
N LYS A 61 1.83 16.08 12.16
CA LYS A 61 0.76 16.19 11.17
C LYS A 61 0.65 17.59 10.55
N GLU A 62 1.00 18.65 11.27
CA GLU A 62 0.99 20.01 10.73
C GLU A 62 2.04 20.15 9.60
N GLU A 63 3.21 19.51 9.77
CA GLU A 63 4.23 19.45 8.74
C GLU A 63 3.75 18.62 7.53
N TRP A 64 3.08 17.48 7.77
CA TRP A 64 2.49 16.65 6.71
C TRP A 64 1.41 17.38 5.93
N TYR A 65 0.53 18.14 6.60
CA TYR A 65 -0.48 18.97 5.93
C TYR A 65 0.16 20.11 5.14
N ASN A 66 1.18 20.77 5.69
CA ASN A 66 1.94 21.82 4.98
C ASN A 66 2.68 21.26 3.75
N ALA A 67 3.14 20.02 3.81
CA ALA A 67 3.73 19.28 2.70
C ALA A 67 2.68 18.66 1.75
N HIS A 68 1.38 18.82 2.03
CA HIS A 68 0.26 18.27 1.26
C HIS A 68 0.28 16.73 1.09
N TYR A 69 0.82 15.99 2.05
CA TYR A 69 0.87 14.52 1.97
C TYR A 69 -0.52 13.88 1.84
N ASN A 70 -1.53 14.47 2.48
CA ASN A 70 -2.93 14.05 2.39
C ASN A 70 -3.59 14.30 1.02
N GLN A 71 -2.91 14.99 0.10
CA GLN A 71 -3.36 15.28 -1.26
C GLN A 71 -2.37 14.75 -2.29
N SER A 72 -1.43 13.91 -1.87
CA SER A 72 -0.42 13.35 -2.75
C SER A 72 -0.99 12.33 -3.73
N TYR A 73 -0.39 12.24 -4.90
CA TYR A 73 -0.72 11.27 -5.93
C TYR A 73 0.53 10.91 -6.74
N SER A 74 0.47 9.77 -7.40
CA SER A 74 1.53 9.32 -8.29
C SER A 74 1.42 9.98 -9.67
N ARG A 75 2.56 10.37 -10.24
CA ARG A 75 2.71 10.85 -11.60
C ARG A 75 3.89 10.17 -12.28
N ALA A 76 3.64 9.44 -13.33
CA ALA A 76 4.68 8.84 -14.17
C ALA A 76 5.23 9.85 -15.18
N TYR A 77 6.51 9.75 -15.46
CA TYR A 77 7.26 10.59 -16.41
C TYR A 77 7.77 9.79 -17.60
N GLU A 78 8.03 8.51 -17.37
CA GLU A 78 8.50 7.59 -18.39
C GLU A 78 7.94 6.20 -18.07
N THR A 79 7.44 5.54 -19.11
CA THR A 79 6.98 4.14 -19.03
C THR A 79 7.40 3.43 -20.30
N THR A 80 8.20 2.40 -20.17
CA THR A 80 8.62 1.50 -21.25
C THR A 80 8.32 0.07 -20.84
N TYR A 81 8.37 -0.85 -21.77
CA TYR A 81 8.22 -2.27 -21.46
C TYR A 81 9.10 -3.13 -22.38
N GLU A 82 9.36 -4.33 -21.91
CA GLU A 82 10.01 -5.38 -22.68
C GLU A 82 9.25 -6.71 -22.54
N GLU A 83 9.21 -7.46 -23.64
CA GLU A 83 8.64 -8.81 -23.67
C GLU A 83 9.77 -9.82 -23.69
N ILE A 84 9.82 -10.70 -22.68
CA ILE A 84 10.83 -11.75 -22.55
C ILE A 84 10.12 -13.07 -22.41
N GLU A 85 10.25 -13.94 -23.40
CA GLU A 85 9.76 -15.32 -23.51
C GLU A 85 8.41 -15.65 -22.78
N HIS A 86 8.37 -15.57 -21.46
CA HIS A 86 7.18 -15.91 -20.65
C HIS A 86 6.77 -14.79 -19.67
N LYS A 87 7.28 -13.59 -19.84
CA LYS A 87 7.00 -12.44 -18.98
C LYS A 87 7.03 -11.12 -19.74
N VAL A 88 6.34 -10.16 -19.17
CA VAL A 88 6.43 -8.74 -19.55
C VAL A 88 7.00 -7.98 -18.37
N ILE A 89 7.96 -7.11 -18.62
CA ILE A 89 8.52 -6.21 -17.62
C ILE A 89 8.18 -4.77 -18.01
N ILE A 90 7.52 -4.05 -17.13
CA ILE A 90 7.22 -2.62 -17.32
C ILE A 90 8.19 -1.84 -16.46
N HIS A 91 8.97 -0.95 -17.08
CA HIS A 91 9.86 -0.01 -16.41
C HIS A 91 9.17 1.33 -16.30
N CYS A 92 9.01 1.84 -15.09
CA CYS A 92 8.35 3.11 -14.87
C CYS A 92 9.19 4.04 -13.99
N VAL A 93 9.36 5.27 -14.44
CA VAL A 93 9.90 6.36 -13.66
C VAL A 93 8.75 7.27 -13.26
N SER A 94 8.45 7.32 -11.98
CA SER A 94 7.34 8.10 -11.42
C SER A 94 7.79 8.93 -10.23
N ALA A 95 6.91 9.78 -9.74
CA ALA A 95 7.11 10.51 -8.50
C ALA A 95 5.79 10.61 -7.73
N ILE A 96 5.88 10.66 -6.41
CA ILE A 96 4.80 11.16 -5.57
C ILE A 96 4.90 12.68 -5.56
N VAL A 97 3.82 13.32 -5.98
CA VAL A 97 3.66 14.77 -6.05
C VAL A 97 2.38 15.19 -5.33
N ALA A 98 2.25 16.48 -5.04
CA ALA A 98 1.01 17.04 -4.52
C ALA A 98 0.73 18.40 -5.19
N PRO A 99 -0.49 18.96 -5.11
CA PRO A 99 -0.78 20.27 -5.66
C PRO A 99 0.17 21.31 -5.10
N THR A 100 0.75 22.14 -5.99
CA THR A 100 1.65 23.26 -5.67
C THR A 100 2.98 22.91 -5.02
N VAL A 101 3.29 21.63 -4.79
CA VAL A 101 4.59 21.19 -4.25
C VAL A 101 5.39 20.39 -5.28
N GLN A 102 6.70 20.33 -5.05
CA GLN A 102 7.62 19.57 -5.88
C GLN A 102 7.52 18.06 -5.61
N ARG A 103 8.39 17.28 -6.21
CA ARG A 103 8.45 15.83 -6.03
C ARG A 103 8.83 15.51 -4.59
N ILE A 104 7.94 14.84 -3.87
CA ILE A 104 8.17 14.35 -2.52
C ILE A 104 9.08 13.11 -2.56
N LEU A 105 8.76 12.20 -3.49
CA LEU A 105 9.51 10.98 -3.77
C LEU A 105 9.74 10.83 -5.27
N ASN A 106 10.90 10.33 -5.66
CA ASN A 106 11.14 9.75 -6.98
C ASN A 106 11.09 8.22 -6.83
N ILE A 107 10.41 7.54 -7.75
CA ILE A 107 10.23 6.09 -7.74
C ILE A 107 10.65 5.55 -9.10
N LYS A 108 11.59 4.60 -9.11
CA LYS A 108 11.83 3.72 -10.27
C LYS A 108 11.24 2.37 -9.92
N SER A 109 10.30 1.91 -10.72
CA SER A 109 9.64 0.62 -10.48
C SER A 109 9.72 -0.27 -11.71
N ASP A 110 10.07 -1.54 -11.46
CA ASP A 110 10.03 -2.61 -12.44
C ASP A 110 8.89 -3.55 -12.06
N TRP A 111 7.89 -3.67 -12.94
CA TRP A 111 6.75 -4.55 -12.76
C TRP A 111 6.89 -5.75 -13.69
N GLU A 112 7.23 -6.91 -13.14
CA GLU A 112 7.32 -8.16 -13.88
C GLU A 112 5.98 -8.91 -13.79
N ILE A 113 5.36 -9.15 -14.93
CA ILE A 113 4.13 -9.94 -15.07
C ILE A 113 4.50 -11.26 -15.74
N THR A 114 4.24 -12.37 -15.07
CA THR A 114 4.52 -13.71 -15.59
C THR A 114 3.29 -14.35 -16.23
N CYS A 115 3.49 -15.40 -17.03
CA CYS A 115 2.41 -16.05 -17.78
C CYS A 115 1.35 -16.74 -16.89
N ASP A 116 1.60 -16.93 -15.60
CA ASP A 116 0.63 -17.42 -14.61
C ASP A 116 -0.19 -16.29 -13.94
N GLY A 117 0.05 -15.04 -14.34
CA GLY A 117 -0.62 -13.87 -13.80
C GLY A 117 -0.01 -13.32 -12.51
N THR A 118 1.12 -13.84 -12.07
CA THR A 118 1.86 -13.29 -10.93
C THR A 118 2.47 -11.93 -11.30
N ILE A 119 2.36 -10.96 -10.40
CA ILE A 119 3.00 -9.65 -10.52
C ILE A 119 4.11 -9.55 -9.47
N LYS A 120 5.33 -9.26 -9.90
CA LYS A 120 6.43 -8.88 -9.02
C LYS A 120 6.76 -7.43 -9.26
N VAL A 121 6.94 -6.67 -8.20
CA VAL A 121 7.38 -5.28 -8.30
C VAL A 121 8.65 -5.08 -7.50
N ASN A 122 9.61 -4.42 -8.12
CA ASN A 122 10.78 -3.85 -7.46
C ASN A 122 10.68 -2.33 -7.54
N MET A 123 10.87 -1.64 -6.42
CA MET A 123 10.82 -0.19 -6.34
C MET A 123 12.09 0.33 -5.70
N GLN A 124 12.77 1.25 -6.41
CA GLN A 124 13.84 2.07 -5.87
C GLN A 124 13.27 3.46 -5.60
N VAL A 125 13.28 3.87 -4.36
CA VAL A 125 12.65 5.10 -3.90
C VAL A 125 13.70 6.06 -3.36
N GLU A 126 13.65 7.30 -3.84
CA GLU A 126 14.47 8.40 -3.38
C GLU A 126 13.59 9.50 -2.81
N LYS A 127 13.77 9.82 -1.53
CA LYS A 127 13.02 10.87 -0.83
C LYS A 127 13.77 12.20 -0.92
N ASP A 128 13.06 13.27 -1.24
CA ASP A 128 13.56 14.61 -1.05
C ASP A 128 13.60 14.94 0.46
N MET A 129 14.82 15.18 0.97
CA MET A 129 15.08 15.39 2.40
C MET A 129 14.62 16.76 2.93
N GLU A 130 14.20 17.67 2.04
CA GLU A 130 13.55 18.93 2.44
C GLU A 130 12.13 18.72 2.96
N PHE A 131 11.50 17.59 2.59
CA PHE A 131 10.19 17.20 3.09
C PHE A 131 10.29 16.48 4.44
N PRO A 132 9.25 16.56 5.31
CA PRO A 132 9.23 15.86 6.60
C PRO A 132 9.32 14.34 6.44
N MET A 133 9.55 13.62 7.54
CA MET A 133 9.48 12.16 7.55
C MET A 133 8.14 11.66 7.00
N LEU A 134 8.15 10.54 6.30
CA LEU A 134 6.94 9.96 5.76
C LEU A 134 6.09 9.30 6.86
N PRO A 135 4.77 9.45 6.84
CA PRO A 135 3.87 8.65 7.68
C PRO A 135 4.02 7.16 7.39
N ARG A 136 4.00 6.80 6.10
CA ARG A 136 4.17 5.46 5.55
C ARG A 136 4.64 5.53 4.10
N PHE A 137 5.06 4.42 3.53
CA PHE A 137 5.24 4.24 2.09
C PHE A 137 4.90 2.82 1.68
N GLY A 138 4.03 2.70 0.68
CA GLY A 138 3.68 1.40 0.12
C GLY A 138 2.69 1.48 -1.05
N ILE A 139 2.10 0.34 -1.34
CA ILE A 139 1.06 0.16 -2.36
C ILE A 139 -0.29 0.03 -1.64
N ARG A 140 -1.31 0.72 -2.16
CA ARG A 140 -2.69 0.62 -1.69
C ARG A 140 -3.58 0.00 -2.77
N LEU A 141 -4.28 -1.07 -2.39
CA LEU A 141 -5.25 -1.78 -3.22
C LEU A 141 -6.66 -1.58 -2.66
N PHE A 142 -7.63 -1.53 -3.55
CA PHE A 142 -9.05 -1.45 -3.21
C PHE A 142 -9.72 -2.69 -3.77
N MET A 143 -9.85 -3.72 -2.95
CA MET A 143 -10.39 -5.01 -3.34
C MET A 143 -11.89 -5.08 -3.07
N ASN A 144 -12.59 -6.00 -3.73
CA ASN A 144 -14.00 -6.22 -3.43
C ASN A 144 -14.18 -6.59 -1.96
N ARG A 145 -15.22 -6.03 -1.31
CA ARG A 145 -15.50 -6.24 0.12
C ARG A 145 -15.67 -7.71 0.53
N ASN A 146 -15.90 -8.62 -0.42
CA ASN A 146 -15.98 -10.04 -0.16
C ASN A 146 -14.64 -10.68 0.20
N PHE A 147 -13.52 -10.00 -0.02
CA PHE A 147 -12.20 -10.37 0.49
C PHE A 147 -12.15 -10.00 1.97
N ASP A 148 -12.55 -10.94 2.82
CA ASP A 148 -12.82 -10.70 4.24
C ASP A 148 -12.02 -11.61 5.19
N ASP A 149 -11.56 -12.79 4.73
CA ASP A 149 -10.74 -13.70 5.53
C ASP A 149 -9.26 -13.35 5.35
N VAL A 150 -8.60 -12.94 6.43
CA VAL A 150 -7.19 -12.56 6.45
C VAL A 150 -6.37 -13.62 7.16
N GLU A 151 -5.23 -13.98 6.58
CA GLU A 151 -4.18 -14.79 7.20
C GLU A 151 -2.83 -14.11 6.93
N TYR A 152 -1.98 -14.03 7.94
CA TYR A 152 -0.66 -13.44 7.79
C TYR A 152 0.38 -14.12 8.68
N PHE A 153 1.64 -14.01 8.32
CA PHE A 153 2.78 -14.37 9.14
C PHE A 153 3.57 -13.12 9.46
N GLY A 154 3.55 -12.71 10.73
CA GLY A 154 4.11 -11.44 11.19
C GLY A 154 3.86 -11.25 12.69
N ILE A 155 4.03 -10.03 13.19
CA ILE A 155 3.75 -9.73 14.60
C ILE A 155 2.25 -9.49 14.82
N GLY A 156 1.68 -10.30 15.71
CA GLY A 156 0.26 -10.29 16.07
C GLY A 156 0.00 -10.89 17.45
N PRO A 157 -1.27 -11.20 17.81
CA PRO A 157 -2.48 -11.01 17.02
C PRO A 157 -2.96 -9.54 16.94
N ASP A 158 -2.61 -8.73 17.95
CA ASP A 158 -3.02 -7.33 18.04
C ASP A 158 -2.22 -6.43 17.07
N GLU A 159 -2.72 -5.22 16.81
CA GLU A 159 -2.01 -4.27 15.96
C GLU A 159 -0.57 -4.03 16.41
N SER A 160 0.32 -3.91 15.47
CA SER A 160 1.73 -3.68 15.75
C SER A 160 2.34 -2.65 14.80
N TYR A 161 3.28 -1.87 15.34
CA TYR A 161 4.05 -0.86 14.62
C TYR A 161 5.51 -0.97 15.04
N ILE A 162 6.43 -0.39 14.30
CA ILE A 162 7.86 -0.51 14.54
C ILE A 162 8.28 -0.14 15.99
N ASP A 163 7.54 0.75 16.65
CA ASP A 163 7.76 1.17 18.04
C ASP A 163 6.69 0.64 19.03
N LYS A 164 5.68 -0.10 18.54
CA LYS A 164 4.61 -0.72 19.32
C LYS A 164 4.42 -2.17 18.88
N CYS A 165 5.36 -3.06 19.21
CA CYS A 165 5.34 -4.46 18.77
C CYS A 165 5.70 -5.48 19.90
N ARG A 166 6.06 -5.01 21.11
CA ARG A 166 6.58 -5.88 22.16
C ARG A 166 5.51 -6.74 22.87
N ALA A 167 4.24 -6.41 22.73
CA ALA A 167 3.14 -7.18 23.28
C ALA A 167 2.80 -8.40 22.39
N GLY A 168 3.12 -8.30 21.09
CA GLY A 168 2.88 -9.35 20.12
C GLY A 168 4.04 -10.37 20.03
N SER A 169 3.79 -11.41 19.27
CA SER A 169 4.80 -12.40 18.88
C SER A 169 4.74 -12.66 17.38
N HIS A 170 5.86 -13.04 16.79
CA HIS A 170 5.92 -13.42 15.39
C HIS A 170 5.30 -14.82 15.21
N GLY A 171 4.30 -14.93 14.34
CA GLY A 171 3.57 -16.18 14.11
C GLY A 171 2.52 -16.05 13.00
N THR A 172 1.81 -17.15 12.74
CA THR A 172 0.68 -17.17 11.81
C THR A 172 -0.60 -16.82 12.55
N TYR A 173 -1.33 -15.85 12.03
CA TYR A 173 -2.59 -15.38 12.59
C TYR A 173 -3.68 -15.31 11.52
N THR A 174 -4.92 -15.45 11.95
CA THR A 174 -6.11 -15.32 11.10
C THR A 174 -7.11 -14.39 11.76
N ALA A 175 -7.78 -13.56 10.96
CA ALA A 175 -8.81 -12.64 11.42
C ALA A 175 -9.81 -12.33 10.30
N LYS A 176 -10.94 -11.74 10.64
CA LYS A 176 -11.76 -11.02 9.68
C LYS A 176 -11.25 -9.59 9.51
N VAL A 177 -11.50 -8.99 8.36
CA VAL A 177 -11.11 -7.60 8.09
C VAL A 177 -11.63 -6.65 9.18
N ASP A 178 -12.89 -6.81 9.58
CA ASP A 178 -13.48 -5.94 10.60
C ASP A 178 -12.91 -6.21 12.01
N ASP A 179 -12.37 -7.41 12.29
CA ASP A 179 -11.73 -7.75 13.57
C ASP A 179 -10.31 -7.14 13.70
N LEU A 180 -9.72 -6.68 12.59
CA LEU A 180 -8.43 -5.97 12.61
C LEU A 180 -8.57 -4.48 12.91
N HIS A 181 -9.80 -3.97 13.02
CA HIS A 181 -10.07 -2.56 13.31
C HIS A 181 -10.06 -2.30 14.82
N GLU A 182 -9.28 -1.31 15.25
CA GLU A 182 -9.29 -0.81 16.62
C GLU A 182 -10.22 0.41 16.73
N ASP A 183 -11.27 0.28 17.53
CA ASP A 183 -12.30 1.31 17.69
C ASP A 183 -11.86 2.44 18.63
N TYR A 184 -10.83 3.20 18.21
CA TYR A 184 -10.40 4.39 18.94
C TYR A 184 -11.50 5.45 18.97
N LEU A 185 -11.70 6.12 20.10
CA LEU A 185 -12.72 7.16 20.28
C LEU A 185 -12.68 8.22 19.18
N ARG A 186 -11.47 8.58 18.76
CA ARG A 186 -11.23 9.40 17.58
C ARG A 186 -10.62 8.53 16.49
N PRO A 187 -11.27 8.45 15.33
CA PRO A 187 -10.71 7.72 14.20
C PRO A 187 -9.29 8.18 13.85
N GLN A 188 -8.40 7.23 13.67
CA GLN A 188 -6.99 7.44 13.41
C GLN A 188 -6.40 6.18 12.79
N GLU A 189 -5.14 6.20 12.38
CA GLU A 189 -4.42 5.00 11.94
C GLU A 189 -4.50 3.92 13.02
N ASN A 190 -4.89 2.71 12.62
CA ASN A 190 -5.03 1.55 13.50
C ASN A 190 -4.95 0.24 12.70
N GLY A 191 -4.83 -0.88 13.38
CA GLY A 191 -4.92 -2.23 12.80
C GLY A 191 -3.79 -2.59 11.85
N SER A 192 -2.63 -1.91 11.90
CA SER A 192 -1.46 -2.31 11.13
C SER A 192 -0.72 -3.46 11.81
N HIS A 193 -0.04 -4.29 11.00
CA HIS A 193 0.86 -5.34 11.45
C HIS A 193 2.23 -5.19 10.81
N THR A 194 3.28 -5.31 11.60
CA THR A 194 4.67 -5.14 11.15
C THR A 194 5.44 -6.45 11.17
N ASP A 195 6.60 -6.44 10.52
CA ASP A 195 7.51 -7.60 10.44
C ASP A 195 6.82 -8.82 9.81
N CYS A 196 6.13 -8.60 8.69
CA CYS A 196 5.35 -9.61 8.00
C CYS A 196 6.12 -10.15 6.79
N ASP A 197 6.08 -11.48 6.61
CA ASP A 197 6.66 -12.15 5.45
C ASP A 197 5.62 -12.36 4.34
N TYR A 198 4.36 -12.66 4.73
CA TYR A 198 3.25 -12.77 3.80
C TYR A 198 1.92 -12.30 4.41
N LEU A 199 1.02 -11.93 3.52
CA LEU A 199 -0.39 -11.65 3.76
C LEU A 199 -1.22 -12.41 2.74
N GLU A 200 -2.24 -13.15 3.19
CA GLU A 200 -3.29 -13.69 2.36
C GLU A 200 -4.64 -13.08 2.72
N ILE A 201 -5.42 -12.72 1.70
CA ILE A 201 -6.80 -12.26 1.87
C ILE A 201 -7.68 -13.10 0.96
N LYS A 202 -8.72 -13.69 1.53
CA LYS A 202 -9.53 -14.72 0.84
C LYS A 202 -10.98 -14.28 0.72
N ASN A 203 -11.58 -14.65 -0.38
CA ASN A 203 -13.02 -14.78 -0.52
C ASN A 203 -13.36 -16.24 -0.86
N LYS A 204 -14.64 -16.52 -1.14
CA LYS A 204 -15.10 -17.91 -1.44
C LYS A 204 -14.39 -18.59 -2.62
N ASN A 205 -13.84 -17.81 -3.57
CA ASN A 205 -13.37 -18.33 -4.85
C ASN A 205 -11.96 -17.93 -5.22
N THR A 206 -11.38 -16.96 -4.52
CA THR A 206 -10.11 -16.35 -4.88
C THR A 206 -9.29 -16.07 -3.62
N VAL A 207 -8.01 -16.33 -3.71
CA VAL A 207 -7.02 -15.99 -2.69
C VAL A 207 -6.08 -14.95 -3.28
N PHE A 208 -6.00 -13.80 -2.66
CA PHE A 208 -4.93 -12.84 -2.89
C PHE A 208 -3.79 -13.12 -1.92
N THR A 209 -2.57 -13.20 -2.41
CA THR A 209 -1.37 -13.36 -1.59
C THR A 209 -0.36 -12.27 -1.93
N ALA A 210 0.12 -11.56 -0.92
CA ALA A 210 1.25 -10.65 -1.01
C ALA A 210 2.43 -11.24 -0.24
N ILE A 211 3.62 -11.28 -0.86
CA ILE A 211 4.85 -11.83 -0.28
C ILE A 211 5.95 -10.77 -0.43
N GLY A 212 6.62 -10.42 0.66
CA GLY A 212 7.81 -9.58 0.64
C GLY A 212 9.09 -10.42 0.49
N ASN A 213 10.09 -9.93 -0.23
CA ASN A 213 11.46 -10.48 -0.14
C ASN A 213 12.16 -10.03 1.14
N GLN A 214 11.64 -9.00 1.76
CA GLN A 214 12.01 -8.47 3.07
C GLN A 214 10.75 -8.29 3.89
N PRO A 215 10.83 -8.30 5.22
CA PRO A 215 9.68 -8.03 6.07
C PRO A 215 9.03 -6.69 5.71
N PHE A 216 7.71 -6.68 5.68
CA PHE A 216 6.90 -5.51 5.35
C PHE A 216 5.84 -5.26 6.42
N SER A 217 5.13 -4.16 6.32
CA SER A 217 3.95 -3.90 7.14
C SER A 217 2.70 -3.95 6.28
N PHE A 218 1.58 -4.39 6.84
CA PHE A 218 0.31 -4.29 6.15
C PHE A 218 -0.77 -3.68 7.05
N ASN A 219 -1.79 -3.15 6.41
CA ASN A 219 -3.05 -2.78 7.02
C ASN A 219 -4.19 -3.23 6.10
N VAL A 220 -5.19 -3.90 6.65
CA VAL A 220 -6.40 -4.31 5.94
C VAL A 220 -7.59 -3.75 6.69
N SER A 221 -8.43 -2.96 6.01
CA SER A 221 -9.51 -2.21 6.66
C SER A 221 -10.73 -2.05 5.77
N SER A 222 -11.90 -1.94 6.38
CA SER A 222 -13.14 -1.50 5.74
C SER A 222 -13.19 0.02 5.51
N TYR A 223 -12.24 0.77 6.05
CA TYR A 223 -12.18 2.23 5.99
C TYR A 223 -10.96 2.70 5.22
N THR A 224 -11.09 3.81 4.49
CA THR A 224 -9.94 4.48 3.88
C THR A 224 -9.24 5.39 4.90
N GLN A 225 -7.99 5.72 4.66
CA GLN A 225 -7.24 6.67 5.49
C GLN A 225 -7.88 8.07 5.47
N GLU A 226 -8.51 8.42 4.36
CA GLU A 226 -9.24 9.68 4.19
C GLU A 226 -10.50 9.71 5.07
N GLU A 227 -11.25 8.59 5.16
CA GLU A 227 -12.41 8.47 6.04
C GLU A 227 -12.00 8.60 7.50
N LEU A 228 -10.99 7.84 7.93
CA LEU A 228 -10.44 7.92 9.29
C LEU A 228 -9.93 9.33 9.62
N THR A 229 -9.31 10.03 8.67
CA THR A 229 -8.81 11.40 8.86
C THR A 229 -9.93 12.41 9.04
N LYS A 230 -11.05 12.25 8.31
CA LYS A 230 -12.15 13.22 8.22
C LYS A 230 -13.08 13.18 9.42
N LYS A 231 -13.32 12.00 9.98
CA LYS A 231 -14.31 11.80 11.05
C LYS A 231 -13.74 12.16 12.42
N LYS A 232 -14.60 12.64 13.30
CA LYS A 232 -14.22 13.06 14.66
C LYS A 232 -14.52 12.00 15.71
N HIS A 233 -15.47 11.12 15.41
CA HIS A 233 -15.95 10.08 16.33
C HIS A 233 -16.11 8.76 15.60
N SER A 234 -15.84 7.64 16.27
CA SER A 234 -15.92 6.31 15.68
C SER A 234 -17.31 5.96 15.13
N TYR A 235 -18.38 6.39 15.80
CA TYR A 235 -19.75 6.16 15.35
C TYR A 235 -20.14 6.94 14.06
N GLU A 236 -19.30 7.85 13.59
CA GLU A 236 -19.50 8.59 12.33
C GLU A 236 -18.87 7.87 11.14
N LEU A 237 -18.08 6.83 11.38
CA LEU A 237 -17.35 6.11 10.33
C LEU A 237 -18.32 5.39 9.38
N GLU A 238 -18.09 5.56 8.11
CA GLU A 238 -18.83 4.90 7.03
C GLU A 238 -17.87 3.96 6.27
N PRO A 239 -18.15 2.65 6.22
CA PRO A 239 -17.34 1.73 5.44
C PRO A 239 -17.25 2.15 3.97
N SER A 240 -16.07 2.03 3.38
CA SER A 240 -15.78 2.48 2.02
C SER A 240 -16.51 1.70 0.92
N GLY A 241 -17.06 0.52 1.26
CA GLY A 241 -17.58 -0.44 0.29
C GLY A 241 -16.52 -1.36 -0.31
N TYR A 242 -15.25 -1.17 0.04
CA TYR A 242 -14.10 -1.98 -0.37
C TYR A 242 -13.42 -2.63 0.82
N THR A 243 -12.60 -3.63 0.55
CA THR A 243 -11.49 -4.01 1.43
C THR A 243 -10.26 -3.22 1.00
N VAL A 244 -9.85 -2.28 1.83
CA VAL A 244 -8.67 -1.44 1.59
C VAL A 244 -7.44 -2.15 2.12
N VAL A 245 -6.48 -2.43 1.24
CA VAL A 245 -5.25 -3.17 1.58
C VAL A 245 -4.06 -2.25 1.35
N CYS A 246 -3.32 -1.95 2.40
CA CYS A 246 -2.04 -1.27 2.33
C CYS A 246 -0.92 -2.28 2.54
N LEU A 247 0.04 -2.31 1.62
CA LEU A 247 1.25 -3.11 1.68
C LEU A 247 2.42 -2.14 1.74
N ASP A 248 3.02 -1.98 2.92
CA ASP A 248 3.99 -0.93 3.17
C ASP A 248 5.40 -1.45 3.32
N TYR A 249 6.35 -0.77 2.69
CA TYR A 249 7.76 -0.92 3.04
C TYR A 249 7.95 -0.71 4.54
N ALA A 250 7.43 0.41 5.06
CA ALA A 250 7.46 0.75 6.47
C ALA A 250 6.45 1.86 6.79
N GLN A 251 6.19 2.02 8.09
CA GLN A 251 5.50 3.17 8.67
C GLN A 251 6.39 3.82 9.73
N SER A 252 6.31 5.15 9.88
CA SER A 252 6.84 5.83 11.06
C SER A 252 6.08 5.40 12.30
N GLY A 253 6.79 5.24 13.42
CA GLY A 253 6.20 4.82 14.70
C GLY A 253 5.07 5.73 15.17
N ILE A 254 4.23 5.20 16.05
CA ILE A 254 3.00 5.85 16.55
C ILE A 254 3.00 6.09 18.06
N GLY A 255 4.00 5.58 18.80
CA GLY A 255 3.94 5.46 20.26
C GLY A 255 4.42 6.69 21.04
N SER A 256 4.87 7.77 20.42
CA SER A 256 5.40 8.95 21.10
C SER A 256 4.97 10.27 20.48
N ASN A 257 5.34 11.40 21.12
CA ASN A 257 5.14 12.77 20.63
C ASN A 257 3.82 13.46 21.00
N SER A 258 2.87 12.82 21.67
CA SER A 258 1.66 13.50 22.13
C SER A 258 1.98 14.53 23.23
N CYS A 259 2.61 14.07 24.32
CA CYS A 259 3.06 14.90 25.45
C CYS A 259 4.55 14.70 25.75
N GLY A 260 5.22 13.84 25.00
CA GLY A 260 6.59 13.41 25.19
C GLY A 260 7.58 13.99 24.18
N PRO A 261 8.76 13.40 24.10
CA PRO A 261 9.77 13.78 23.12
C PRO A 261 9.33 13.47 21.68
N VAL A 262 10.01 14.08 20.73
CA VAL A 262 9.88 13.74 19.31
C VAL A 262 10.16 12.24 19.11
N LEU A 263 9.50 11.62 18.15
CA LEU A 263 9.72 10.24 17.74
C LEU A 263 11.21 10.00 17.47
N SER A 264 11.77 8.95 18.09
CA SER A 264 13.18 8.60 17.90
C SER A 264 13.47 8.34 16.41
N GLU A 265 14.61 8.82 15.91
CA GLU A 265 15.02 8.69 14.50
C GLU A 265 14.96 7.25 13.97
N LYS A 266 15.29 6.26 14.80
CA LYS A 266 15.22 4.83 14.42
C LYS A 266 13.80 4.33 14.09
N TYR A 267 12.78 5.06 14.50
CA TYR A 267 11.37 4.77 14.22
C TYR A 267 10.75 5.70 13.19
N GLN A 268 11.55 6.59 12.61
CA GLN A 268 11.11 7.50 11.55
C GLN A 268 11.39 6.89 10.17
N LEU A 269 10.40 6.91 9.30
CA LEU A 269 10.60 6.65 7.88
C LEU A 269 11.13 7.93 7.21
N ASN A 270 12.43 8.15 7.34
CA ASN A 270 13.10 9.36 6.84
C ASN A 270 14.45 9.07 6.14
N GLN A 271 14.54 7.89 5.52
CA GLN A 271 15.69 7.51 4.71
C GLN A 271 15.64 8.25 3.37
N ASN A 272 16.80 8.72 2.90
CA ASN A 272 16.91 9.35 1.58
C ASN A 272 16.66 8.34 0.45
N HIS A 273 17.12 7.09 0.62
CA HIS A 273 16.99 6.03 -0.36
C HIS A 273 16.60 4.71 0.31
N PHE A 274 15.67 3.99 -0.30
CA PHE A 274 15.29 2.64 0.11
C PHE A 274 14.73 1.84 -1.08
N GLU A 275 14.73 0.53 -0.93
CA GLU A 275 14.19 -0.41 -1.92
C GLU A 275 13.06 -1.23 -1.31
N PHE A 276 12.06 -1.54 -2.11
CA PHE A 276 10.90 -2.32 -1.70
C PHE A 276 10.46 -3.28 -2.79
N ASP A 277 10.41 -4.56 -2.46
CA ASP A 277 10.02 -5.64 -3.37
C ASP A 277 8.75 -6.32 -2.87
N MET A 278 7.84 -6.62 -3.79
CA MET A 278 6.62 -7.37 -3.49
C MET A 278 6.29 -8.34 -4.62
N THR A 279 5.75 -9.48 -4.24
CA THR A 279 5.10 -10.44 -5.16
C THR A 279 3.62 -10.50 -4.84
N LEU A 280 2.77 -10.23 -5.84
CA LEU A 280 1.32 -10.22 -5.74
C LEU A 280 0.76 -11.37 -6.59
N ILE A 281 -0.05 -12.22 -5.98
CA ILE A 281 -0.59 -13.44 -6.60
C ILE A 281 -2.09 -13.52 -6.34
N TRP A 282 -2.86 -13.80 -7.37
CA TRP A 282 -4.29 -14.14 -7.26
C TRP A 282 -4.51 -15.57 -7.73
N LYS A 283 -5.01 -16.42 -6.83
CA LYS A 283 -5.30 -17.84 -7.08
C LYS A 283 -6.80 -18.11 -7.07
#